data_76fd5ff7f58d7b933477cb1b1a11fa73
#
_entry.id   76fd5ff7f58d7b933477cb1b1a11fa73
#
_cell.length_a   1.000
_cell.length_b   1.000
_cell.length_c   1.000
_cell.angle_alpha   90.00
_cell.angle_beta   90.00
_cell.angle_gamma   90.00
#
_symmetry.space_group_name_H-M   'P 1'
#
loop_
_entity.id
_entity.type
_entity.pdbx_description
1 polymer ?
#
loop_
_entity_poly.entity_id
_entity_poly.type
_entity_poly.pdbx_seq_one_letter_code
_entity_poly.pdbx_strand_id
1 'polypeptide(L)'
;MTQFYTDMKPLKRILIVTNDSTVFKDKKKLLSAFDMFEGRATEVKKLVARLDTATTSTGSKLCDVSYGVITTQYGFVPGNYMITGYDKVMETKEDYKEVDKAKNYVEQVSYLTRPFDKTVFCMPKEMFRLFLEFNDIGYGKLIAVTNPEFEEECKKRDWVYLERKGARVGNDNADKIEEIVRQLCEQ
;
A
#
# COMPACT_ATOMS: atom_id res chain seq x y z
N MET A 1 -31.70 -31.32 3.27
CA MET A 1 -31.07 -30.47 2.25
C MET A 1 -30.84 -29.06 2.86
N THR A 2 -29.74 -28.80 3.51
CA THR A 2 -29.32 -27.44 3.97
C THR A 2 -28.20 -27.54 5.01
N GLN A 3 -27.00 -27.90 4.57
CA GLN A 3 -25.86 -27.92 5.51
C GLN A 3 -24.52 -27.62 4.79
N PHE A 4 -24.55 -26.81 3.74
CA PHE A 4 -23.32 -26.44 2.98
C PHE A 4 -22.89 -24.96 3.11
N TYR A 5 -23.43 -24.21 4.07
CA TYR A 5 -23.06 -22.80 4.28
C TYR A 5 -22.47 -22.53 5.67
N THR A 6 -21.95 -23.55 6.33
CA THR A 6 -21.28 -23.39 7.61
C THR A 6 -19.77 -23.33 7.40
N ASP A 7 -19.17 -22.22 7.83
CA ASP A 7 -17.76 -22.01 8.20
C ASP A 7 -16.76 -21.56 7.12
N MET A 8 -17.17 -20.84 6.08
CA MET A 8 -16.19 -20.02 5.36
C MET A 8 -15.94 -18.74 6.15
N LYS A 9 -14.89 -18.72 6.98
CA LYS A 9 -14.40 -17.45 7.55
C LYS A 9 -14.11 -16.49 6.40
N PRO A 10 -14.60 -15.24 6.45
CA PRO A 10 -14.25 -14.26 5.43
C PRO A 10 -12.74 -14.07 5.43
N LEU A 11 -12.12 -14.04 4.24
CA LEU A 11 -10.71 -13.77 4.10
C LEU A 11 -10.37 -12.40 4.68
N LYS A 12 -9.30 -12.32 5.44
CA LYS A 12 -8.71 -11.04 5.84
C LYS A 12 -8.18 -10.31 4.60
N ARG A 13 -8.35 -9.01 4.57
CA ARG A 13 -8.00 -8.19 3.41
C ARG A 13 -6.87 -7.23 3.77
N ILE A 14 -5.80 -7.30 3.00
CA ILE A 14 -4.60 -6.47 3.16
C ILE A 14 -4.47 -5.57 1.92
N LEU A 15 -4.30 -4.28 2.13
CA LEU A 15 -4.00 -3.32 1.07
C LEU A 15 -2.57 -2.82 1.22
N ILE A 16 -1.82 -2.82 0.14
CA ILE A 16 -0.48 -2.21 0.08
C ILE A 16 -0.55 -1.00 -0.84
N VAL A 17 -0.17 0.17 -0.33
CA VAL A 17 -0.19 1.43 -1.06
C VAL A 17 1.21 2.01 -1.15
N THR A 18 1.60 2.36 -2.35
CA THR A 18 2.82 3.13 -2.64
C THR A 18 2.51 4.23 -3.64
N ASN A 19 3.51 5.03 -4.00
CA ASN A 19 3.40 6.01 -5.07
C ASN A 19 4.24 5.59 -6.28
N ASP A 20 4.04 6.28 -7.38
CA ASP A 20 4.79 6.08 -8.62
C ASP A 20 6.31 6.24 -8.45
N SER A 21 7.03 5.82 -9.45
CA SER A 21 8.48 5.91 -9.55
C SER A 21 8.86 6.65 -10.82
N THR A 22 10.03 7.29 -10.82
CA THR A 22 10.63 7.91 -12.00
C THR A 22 11.12 6.89 -13.04
N VAL A 23 11.20 5.60 -12.65
CA VAL A 23 11.63 4.51 -13.52
C VAL A 23 10.43 3.73 -14.01
N PHE A 24 10.21 3.77 -15.31
CA PHE A 24 9.14 3.05 -16.00
C PHE A 24 9.72 1.86 -16.76
N LYS A 25 8.99 0.75 -16.79
CA LYS A 25 9.35 -0.42 -17.59
C LYS A 25 9.33 -0.11 -19.08
N ASP A 26 8.25 0.49 -19.56
CA ASP A 26 8.12 1.00 -20.92
C ASP A 26 7.02 2.08 -20.99
N LYS A 27 7.42 3.34 -21.13
CA LYS A 27 6.49 4.48 -21.14
C LYS A 27 5.49 4.46 -22.30
N LYS A 28 5.83 3.79 -23.41
CA LYS A 28 5.01 3.79 -24.63
C LYS A 28 3.98 2.68 -24.65
N LYS A 29 4.14 1.67 -23.81
CA LYS A 29 3.23 0.52 -23.74
C LYS A 29 2.11 0.76 -22.74
N LEU A 30 0.96 0.18 -23.03
CA LEU A 30 -0.13 0.02 -22.08
C LEU A 30 0.18 -1.18 -21.17
N LEU A 31 0.49 -0.91 -19.91
CA LEU A 31 0.83 -1.93 -18.91
C LEU A 31 -0.03 -1.75 -17.67
N SER A 32 -0.16 -2.80 -16.86
CA SER A 32 -0.76 -2.63 -15.52
C SER A 32 0.08 -1.67 -14.67
N ALA A 33 -0.53 -0.94 -13.77
CA ALA A 33 0.19 -0.06 -12.85
C ALA A 33 1.23 -0.84 -12.02
N PHE A 34 0.94 -2.09 -11.68
CA PHE A 34 1.89 -2.99 -11.03
C PHE A 34 3.15 -3.22 -11.89
N ASP A 35 2.99 -3.48 -13.18
CA ASP A 35 4.12 -3.74 -14.08
C ASP A 35 4.83 -2.48 -14.56
N MET A 36 4.12 -1.35 -14.65
CA MET A 36 4.63 -0.11 -15.22
C MET A 36 5.82 0.46 -14.45
N PHE A 37 5.76 0.47 -13.12
CA PHE A 37 6.77 1.13 -12.31
C PHE A 37 7.84 0.17 -11.83
N GLU A 38 9.10 0.60 -11.99
CA GLU A 38 10.31 -0.07 -11.51
C GLU A 38 11.06 0.83 -10.51
N GLY A 39 12.37 0.66 -10.36
CA GLY A 39 13.17 1.43 -9.43
C GLY A 39 12.69 1.26 -7.99
N ARG A 40 12.32 2.35 -7.33
CA ARG A 40 11.85 2.33 -5.93
C ARG A 40 10.57 1.52 -5.71
N ALA A 41 9.74 1.40 -6.73
CA ALA A 41 8.52 0.59 -6.66
C ALA A 41 8.79 -0.92 -6.62
N THR A 42 9.93 -1.37 -7.14
CA THR A 42 10.31 -2.79 -7.17
C THR A 42 10.35 -3.41 -5.78
N GLU A 43 10.81 -2.68 -4.78
CA GLU A 43 10.88 -3.15 -3.40
C GLU A 43 9.48 -3.44 -2.83
N VAL A 44 8.51 -2.58 -3.15
CA VAL A 44 7.11 -2.77 -2.73
C VAL A 44 6.46 -3.93 -3.51
N LYS A 45 6.75 -4.07 -4.80
CA LYS A 45 6.26 -5.21 -5.61
C LYS A 45 6.77 -6.55 -5.05
N LYS A 46 8.03 -6.60 -4.60
CA LYS A 46 8.58 -7.78 -3.91
C LYS A 46 7.84 -8.08 -2.60
N LEU A 47 7.48 -7.05 -1.84
CA LEU A 47 6.68 -7.22 -0.63
C LEU A 47 5.30 -7.81 -0.96
N VAL A 48 4.62 -7.31 -2.00
CA VAL A 48 3.33 -7.85 -2.46
C VAL A 48 3.44 -9.34 -2.79
N ALA A 49 4.41 -9.71 -3.62
CA ALA A 49 4.63 -11.11 -4.00
C ALA A 49 4.95 -12.01 -2.80
N ARG A 50 5.77 -11.50 -1.87
CA ARG A 50 6.13 -12.18 -0.64
C ARG A 50 4.89 -12.42 0.24
N LEU A 51 4.04 -11.43 0.45
CA LEU A 51 2.83 -11.57 1.25
C LEU A 51 1.81 -12.49 0.59
N ASP A 52 1.64 -12.41 -0.72
CA ASP A 52 0.75 -13.33 -1.46
C ASP A 52 1.19 -14.78 -1.28
N THR A 53 2.50 -15.07 -1.38
CA THR A 53 3.06 -16.39 -1.13
C THR A 53 2.88 -16.83 0.34
N ALA A 54 3.23 -15.96 1.28
CA ALA A 54 3.20 -16.26 2.72
C ALA A 54 1.77 -16.49 3.25
N THR A 55 0.76 -15.91 2.60
CA THR A 55 -0.65 -16.04 2.96
C THR A 55 -1.41 -17.09 2.15
N THR A 56 -0.69 -17.90 1.37
CA THR A 56 -1.25 -19.03 0.63
C THR A 56 -0.77 -20.33 1.26
N SER A 57 -1.68 -21.19 1.67
CA SER A 57 -1.38 -22.50 2.25
C SER A 57 -2.13 -23.60 1.52
N THR A 58 -1.41 -24.65 1.10
CA THR A 58 -1.98 -25.83 0.41
C THR A 58 -2.91 -25.48 -0.77
N GLY A 59 -2.56 -24.42 -1.54
CA GLY A 59 -3.34 -23.94 -2.68
C GLY A 59 -4.55 -23.07 -2.32
N SER A 60 -4.80 -22.79 -1.04
CA SER A 60 -5.87 -21.92 -0.58
C SER A 60 -5.33 -20.61 -0.02
N LYS A 61 -5.97 -19.51 -0.34
CA LYS A 61 -5.63 -18.21 0.23
C LYS A 61 -6.15 -18.09 1.67
N LEU A 62 -5.29 -17.63 2.57
CA LEU A 62 -5.63 -17.26 3.94
C LEU A 62 -6.00 -15.77 4.06
N CYS A 63 -5.40 -14.95 3.22
CA CYS A 63 -5.67 -13.52 3.10
C CYS A 63 -5.78 -13.11 1.63
N ASP A 64 -6.49 -12.01 1.40
CA ASP A 64 -6.53 -11.34 0.10
C ASP A 64 -5.58 -10.11 0.15
N VAL A 65 -4.54 -10.14 -0.69
CA VAL A 65 -3.52 -9.08 -0.76
C VAL A 65 -3.77 -8.24 -2.00
N SER A 66 -4.08 -6.97 -1.79
CA SER A 66 -4.33 -5.98 -2.84
C SER A 66 -3.19 -4.96 -2.89
N TYR A 67 -2.93 -4.41 -4.06
CA TYR A 67 -1.91 -3.40 -4.30
C TYR A 67 -2.49 -2.20 -5.05
N GLY A 68 -2.12 -1.01 -4.65
CA GLY A 68 -2.49 0.22 -5.33
C GLY A 68 -1.34 1.22 -5.37
N VAL A 69 -1.37 2.08 -6.38
CA VAL A 69 -0.35 3.08 -6.66
C VAL A 69 -0.97 4.47 -6.76
N ILE A 70 -0.42 5.40 -6.02
CA ILE A 70 -0.71 6.83 -6.18
C ILE A 70 0.16 7.34 -7.32
N THR A 71 -0.44 7.71 -8.43
CA THR A 71 0.25 8.15 -9.63
C THR A 71 0.06 9.64 -9.87
N THR A 72 1.06 10.28 -10.45
CA THR A 72 1.00 11.70 -10.81
C THR A 72 -0.09 11.97 -11.85
N GLN A 73 -0.16 11.11 -12.87
CA GLN A 73 -1.06 11.31 -14.02
C GLN A 73 -2.49 10.87 -13.76
N TYR A 74 -2.69 9.74 -13.07
CA TYR A 74 -3.99 9.08 -12.94
C TYR A 74 -4.58 9.16 -11.53
N GLY A 75 -3.86 9.75 -10.57
CA GLY A 75 -4.23 9.67 -9.14
C GLY A 75 -4.02 8.27 -8.59
N PHE A 76 -4.82 7.86 -7.61
CA PHE A 76 -4.75 6.51 -7.07
C PHE A 76 -5.41 5.50 -8.03
N VAL A 77 -4.66 4.44 -8.36
CA VAL A 77 -5.13 3.35 -9.20
C VAL A 77 -4.80 1.99 -8.58
N PRO A 78 -5.66 0.98 -8.72
CA PRO A 78 -5.31 -0.39 -8.33
C PRO A 78 -4.21 -0.95 -9.23
N GLY A 79 -3.44 -1.91 -8.72
CA GLY A 79 -2.30 -2.48 -9.42
C GLY A 79 -2.59 -3.08 -10.79
N ASN A 80 -3.80 -3.60 -11.00
CA ASN A 80 -4.24 -4.17 -12.28
C ASN A 80 -4.82 -3.13 -13.26
N TYR A 81 -4.89 -1.86 -12.89
CA TYR A 81 -5.36 -0.81 -13.79
C TYR A 81 -4.34 -0.55 -14.89
N MET A 82 -4.80 -0.48 -16.14
CA MET A 82 -3.93 -0.32 -17.31
C MET A 82 -3.61 1.16 -17.55
N ILE A 83 -2.33 1.48 -17.60
CA ILE A 83 -1.81 2.83 -17.78
C ILE A 83 -0.72 2.88 -18.85
N THR A 84 -0.48 4.04 -19.40
CA THR A 84 0.73 4.38 -20.15
C THR A 84 1.66 5.23 -19.27
N GLY A 85 2.94 5.26 -19.62
CA GLY A 85 3.91 6.14 -18.93
C GLY A 85 3.65 7.62 -19.19
N TYR A 86 4.30 8.47 -18.43
CA TYR A 86 4.22 9.93 -18.52
C TYR A 86 5.57 10.58 -18.14
N ASP A 87 5.75 11.86 -18.44
CA ASP A 87 7.06 12.50 -18.29
C ASP A 87 7.30 13.06 -16.90
N LYS A 88 6.30 13.71 -16.30
CA LYS A 88 6.44 14.32 -14.97
C LYS A 88 5.94 13.36 -13.88
N VAL A 89 6.83 13.01 -12.95
CA VAL A 89 6.52 12.27 -11.73
C VAL A 89 6.67 13.21 -10.53
N MET A 90 5.75 13.21 -9.60
CA MET A 90 5.80 13.99 -8.37
C MET A 90 6.96 13.53 -7.48
N GLU A 91 7.77 14.48 -7.01
CA GLU A 91 8.96 14.21 -6.19
C GLU A 91 9.09 15.14 -4.99
N THR A 92 8.43 16.30 -5.02
CA THR A 92 8.52 17.32 -3.96
C THR A 92 7.24 17.39 -3.13
N LYS A 93 7.34 18.03 -1.97
CA LYS A 93 6.19 18.31 -1.11
C LYS A 93 5.08 19.08 -1.85
N GLU A 94 5.49 20.05 -2.66
CA GLU A 94 4.59 20.86 -3.47
C GLU A 94 3.89 20.00 -4.53
N ASP A 95 4.65 19.15 -5.24
CA ASP A 95 4.07 18.21 -6.22
C ASP A 95 3.01 17.32 -5.58
N TYR A 96 3.27 16.73 -4.41
CA TYR A 96 2.31 15.87 -3.71
C TYR A 96 1.01 16.60 -3.39
N LYS A 97 1.09 17.86 -2.95
CA LYS A 97 -0.08 18.70 -2.68
C LYS A 97 -0.86 19.07 -3.94
N GLU A 98 -0.14 19.45 -5.00
CA GLU A 98 -0.76 19.81 -6.28
C GLU A 98 -1.49 18.63 -6.92
N VAL A 99 -0.86 17.45 -6.91
CA VAL A 99 -1.48 16.23 -7.43
C VAL A 99 -2.68 15.83 -6.58
N ASP A 100 -2.58 15.93 -5.25
CA ASP A 100 -3.73 15.65 -4.38
C ASP A 100 -4.88 16.62 -4.65
N LYS A 101 -4.61 17.90 -4.78
CA LYS A 101 -5.63 18.91 -5.14
C LYS A 101 -6.32 18.59 -6.46
N ALA A 102 -5.58 18.07 -7.45
CA ALA A 102 -6.11 17.72 -8.76
C ALA A 102 -6.81 16.36 -8.81
N LYS A 103 -6.32 15.38 -8.06
CA LYS A 103 -6.71 13.95 -8.15
C LYS A 103 -7.41 13.41 -6.90
N ASN A 104 -7.34 14.14 -5.79
CA ASN A 104 -7.98 13.78 -4.51
C ASN A 104 -7.58 12.40 -3.96
N TYR A 105 -6.31 12.03 -4.13
CA TYR A 105 -5.86 10.69 -3.76
C TYR A 105 -5.82 10.47 -2.25
N VAL A 106 -5.56 11.50 -1.45
CA VAL A 106 -5.50 11.37 0.02
C VAL A 106 -6.85 10.95 0.57
N GLU A 107 -7.94 11.61 0.16
CA GLU A 107 -9.29 11.25 0.56
C GLU A 107 -9.68 9.86 0.06
N GLN A 108 -9.45 9.58 -1.23
CA GLN A 108 -9.79 8.30 -1.84
C GLN A 108 -9.11 7.13 -1.15
N VAL A 109 -7.80 7.21 -0.92
CA VAL A 109 -7.04 6.15 -0.24
C VAL A 109 -7.45 6.03 1.22
N SER A 110 -7.66 7.14 1.92
CA SER A 110 -8.12 7.12 3.31
C SER A 110 -9.45 6.36 3.45
N TYR A 111 -10.41 6.62 2.58
CA TYR A 111 -11.69 5.89 2.56
C TYR A 111 -11.53 4.44 2.15
N LEU A 112 -10.63 4.15 1.21
CA LEU A 112 -10.37 2.79 0.75
C LEU A 112 -9.78 1.89 1.85
N THR A 113 -9.11 2.44 2.86
CA THR A 113 -8.59 1.64 3.99
C THR A 113 -9.70 0.99 4.82
N ARG A 114 -10.91 1.54 4.82
CA ARG A 114 -12.02 1.11 5.69
C ARG A 114 -12.41 -0.37 5.51
N PRO A 115 -12.60 -0.90 4.29
CA PRO A 115 -12.96 -2.30 4.08
C PRO A 115 -11.78 -3.28 4.23
N PHE A 116 -10.56 -2.80 4.42
CA PHE A 116 -9.39 -3.64 4.66
C PHE A 116 -9.14 -3.86 6.15
N ASP A 117 -8.65 -5.03 6.52
CA ASP A 117 -8.26 -5.34 7.90
C ASP A 117 -6.98 -4.62 8.29
N LYS A 118 -6.01 -4.57 7.36
CA LYS A 118 -4.78 -3.78 7.47
C LYS A 118 -4.42 -3.13 6.14
N THR A 119 -3.81 -1.96 6.22
CA THR A 119 -3.21 -1.27 5.08
C THR A 119 -1.75 -0.98 5.37
N VAL A 120 -0.87 -1.26 4.41
CA VAL A 120 0.56 -0.96 4.49
C VAL A 120 0.87 0.25 3.62
N PHE A 121 1.40 1.32 4.22
CA PHE A 121 1.85 2.50 3.49
C PHE A 121 3.37 2.48 3.32
N CYS A 122 3.79 2.54 2.05
CA CYS A 122 5.19 2.60 1.62
C CYS A 122 5.38 3.81 0.69
N MET A 123 5.49 5.01 1.27
CA MET A 123 5.50 6.27 0.52
C MET A 123 6.46 7.30 1.13
N PRO A 124 6.80 8.38 0.41
CA PRO A 124 7.62 9.47 0.94
C PRO A 124 6.98 10.14 2.16
N LYS A 125 7.83 10.63 3.08
CA LYS A 125 7.38 11.25 4.32
C LYS A 125 6.43 12.43 4.11
N GLU A 126 6.67 13.26 3.12
CA GLU A 126 5.82 14.43 2.86
C GLU A 126 4.46 14.06 2.26
N MET A 127 4.37 12.94 1.53
CA MET A 127 3.09 12.38 1.12
C MET A 127 2.35 11.78 2.33
N PHE A 128 3.04 11.03 3.18
CA PHE A 128 2.46 10.47 4.41
C PHE A 128 1.90 11.56 5.33
N ARG A 129 2.58 12.72 5.42
CA ARG A 129 2.11 13.88 6.16
C ARG A 129 0.71 14.33 5.73
N LEU A 130 0.40 14.30 4.44
CA LEU A 130 -0.93 14.68 3.94
C LEU A 130 -2.02 13.75 4.48
N PHE A 131 -1.75 12.46 4.61
CA PHE A 131 -2.69 11.51 5.22
C PHE A 131 -2.89 11.76 6.71
N LEU A 132 -1.84 12.15 7.43
CA LEU A 132 -1.94 12.54 8.84
C LEU A 132 -2.77 13.82 9.01
N GLU A 133 -2.54 14.82 8.16
CA GLU A 133 -3.30 16.08 8.17
C GLU A 133 -4.78 15.87 7.85
N PHE A 134 -5.08 15.01 6.88
CA PHE A 134 -6.46 14.62 6.54
C PHE A 134 -7.16 13.84 7.65
N ASN A 135 -6.41 13.03 8.39
CA ASN A 135 -6.80 12.37 9.64
C ASN A 135 -8.09 11.52 9.58
N ASP A 136 -8.25 10.73 8.51
CA ASP A 136 -9.47 9.91 8.33
C ASP A 136 -9.19 8.40 8.19
N ILE A 137 -7.98 7.96 8.51
CA ILE A 137 -7.64 6.53 8.59
C ILE A 137 -7.93 6.02 9.99
N GLY A 138 -8.67 4.92 10.08
CA GLY A 138 -9.14 4.36 11.33
C GLY A 138 -8.03 3.92 12.28
N TYR A 139 -8.37 3.89 13.57
CA TYR A 139 -7.51 3.38 14.64
C TYR A 139 -7.12 1.93 14.38
N GLY A 140 -5.85 1.59 14.59
CA GLY A 140 -5.33 0.23 14.40
C GLY A 140 -5.25 -0.26 12.94
N LYS A 141 -5.59 0.56 11.95
CA LYS A 141 -5.69 0.14 10.54
C LYS A 141 -4.37 0.07 9.78
N LEU A 142 -3.37 0.86 10.18
CA LEU A 142 -2.20 1.12 9.34
C LEU A 142 -0.93 0.42 9.86
N ILE A 143 -0.14 -0.08 8.92
CA ILE A 143 1.28 -0.37 9.08
C ILE A 143 2.01 0.70 8.26
N ALA A 144 2.67 1.63 8.92
CA ALA A 144 3.34 2.76 8.29
C ALA A 144 4.84 2.53 8.23
N VAL A 145 5.38 2.35 7.03
CA VAL A 145 6.82 2.35 6.78
C VAL A 145 7.22 3.79 6.47
N THR A 146 7.72 4.51 7.47
CA THR A 146 7.88 5.95 7.37
C THR A 146 9.08 6.49 8.17
N ASN A 147 9.19 7.80 8.26
CA ASN A 147 10.27 8.50 8.96
C ASN A 147 10.04 8.50 10.47
N PRO A 148 11.12 8.47 11.31
CA PRO A 148 11.02 8.51 12.78
C PRO A 148 10.22 9.67 13.35
N GLU A 149 10.15 10.80 12.65
CA GLU A 149 9.35 11.96 13.10
C GLU A 149 7.86 11.67 13.30
N PHE A 150 7.34 10.61 12.65
CA PHE A 150 5.93 10.21 12.74
C PHE A 150 5.65 9.06 13.73
N GLU A 151 6.66 8.58 14.44
CA GLU A 151 6.50 7.44 15.36
C GLU A 151 5.41 7.70 16.41
N GLU A 152 5.45 8.86 17.07
CA GLU A 152 4.47 9.22 18.09
C GLU A 152 3.05 9.40 17.52
N GLU A 153 2.93 9.92 16.29
CA GLU A 153 1.64 10.04 15.63
C GLU A 153 1.05 8.67 15.25
N CYS A 154 1.90 7.71 14.87
CA CYS A 154 1.47 6.33 14.65
C CYS A 154 1.01 5.67 15.96
N LYS A 155 1.77 5.82 17.04
CA LYS A 155 1.42 5.27 18.36
C LYS A 155 0.07 5.78 18.88
N LYS A 156 -0.19 7.08 18.76
CA LYS A 156 -1.48 7.68 19.16
C LYS A 156 -2.68 7.08 18.43
N ARG A 157 -2.48 6.55 17.21
CA ARG A 157 -3.51 5.95 16.38
C ARG A 157 -3.54 4.42 16.42
N ASP A 158 -2.72 3.81 17.29
CA ASP A 158 -2.51 2.35 17.32
C ASP A 158 -2.08 1.79 15.96
N TRP A 159 -1.37 2.58 15.19
CA TRP A 159 -0.73 2.13 13.95
C TRP A 159 0.62 1.51 14.23
N VAL A 160 0.95 0.47 13.47
CA VAL A 160 2.30 -0.10 13.54
C VAL A 160 3.26 0.84 12.83
N TYR A 161 4.22 1.38 13.57
CA TYR A 161 5.31 2.17 13.02
C TYR A 161 6.50 1.27 12.69
N LEU A 162 7.03 1.41 11.47
CA LEU A 162 8.27 0.79 11.02
C LEU A 162 9.16 1.86 10.40
N GLU A 163 10.36 2.02 10.96
CA GLU A 163 11.33 2.97 10.42
C GLU A 163 11.79 2.53 9.02
N ARG A 164 11.61 3.40 8.04
CA ARG A 164 12.04 3.12 6.67
C ARG A 164 13.56 3.11 6.58
N LYS A 165 14.14 1.97 6.19
CA LYS A 165 15.59 1.78 6.02
C LYS A 165 16.02 1.50 4.59
N GLY A 166 15.10 1.14 3.72
CA GLY A 166 15.31 0.94 2.29
C GLY A 166 14.79 2.11 1.44
N ALA A 167 14.66 1.88 0.16
CA ALA A 167 14.06 2.86 -0.75
C ALA A 167 12.60 3.15 -0.37
N ARG A 168 11.85 2.11 0.01
CA ARG A 168 10.44 2.22 0.46
C ARG A 168 10.07 1.26 1.59
N VAL A 169 10.73 0.13 1.74
CA VAL A 169 10.40 -0.89 2.75
C VAL A 169 11.62 -1.26 3.59
N GLY A 170 12.61 -1.92 3.01
CA GLY A 170 13.73 -2.57 3.69
C GLY A 170 13.43 -4.03 4.06
N ASN A 171 14.47 -4.88 4.08
CA ASN A 171 14.30 -6.33 4.32
C ASN A 171 13.76 -6.63 5.72
N ASP A 172 14.30 -5.98 6.75
CA ASP A 172 13.84 -6.17 8.13
C ASP A 172 12.37 -5.78 8.30
N ASN A 173 11.93 -4.71 7.63
CA ASN A 173 10.54 -4.29 7.65
C ASN A 173 9.65 -5.28 6.89
N ALA A 174 10.13 -5.83 5.77
CA ALA A 174 9.40 -6.86 5.04
C ALA A 174 9.16 -8.10 5.91
N ASP A 175 10.16 -8.53 6.71
CA ASP A 175 10.03 -9.63 7.67
C ASP A 175 8.96 -9.34 8.73
N LYS A 176 8.99 -8.15 9.31
CA LYS A 176 8.01 -7.71 10.32
C LYS A 176 6.59 -7.61 9.76
N ILE A 177 6.45 -7.05 8.57
CA ILE A 177 5.14 -6.95 7.88
C ILE A 177 4.59 -8.35 7.61
N GLU A 178 5.42 -9.26 7.11
CA GLU A 178 5.00 -10.65 6.88
C GLU A 178 4.51 -11.32 8.16
N GLU A 179 5.24 -11.17 9.27
CA GLU A 179 4.85 -11.72 10.56
C GLU A 179 3.49 -11.18 11.02
N ILE A 180 3.29 -9.85 10.98
CA ILE A 180 2.02 -9.21 11.36
C ILE A 180 0.87 -9.73 10.50
N VAL A 181 1.08 -9.82 9.18
CA VAL A 181 0.06 -10.27 8.24
C VAL A 181 -0.27 -11.75 8.45
N ARG A 182 0.72 -12.61 8.65
CA ARG A 182 0.48 -14.03 8.97
C ARG A 182 -0.36 -14.20 10.24
N GLN A 183 0.00 -13.50 11.32
CA GLN A 183 -0.76 -13.54 12.57
C GLN A 183 -2.21 -13.09 12.38
N LEU A 184 -2.44 -12.05 11.57
CA LEU A 184 -3.78 -11.58 11.24
C LEU A 184 -4.58 -12.60 10.44
N CYS A 185 -3.95 -13.26 9.46
CA CYS A 185 -4.61 -14.23 8.58
C CYS A 185 -5.01 -15.53 9.33
N GLU A 186 -4.31 -15.88 10.41
CA GLU A 186 -4.57 -17.06 11.22
C GLU A 186 -5.73 -16.86 12.23
N GLN A 187 -6.12 -15.61 12.48
CA GLN A 187 -7.25 -15.25 13.35
C GLN A 187 -8.59 -15.48 12.65
#